data_166e812cefe9d823241211081aea1aa1
#
_entry.id   166e812cefe9d823241211081aea1aa1
#
_cell.length_a   1.000
_cell.length_b   1.000
_cell.length_c   1.000
_cell.angle_alpha   90.00
_cell.angle_beta   90.00
_cell.angle_gamma   90.00
#
_symmetry.space_group_name_H-M   'P 1'
#
loop_
_entity.id
_entity.type
_entity.pdbx_description
1 polymer ?
#
loop_
_entity_poly.entity_id
_entity_poly.type
_entity_poly.pdbx_seq_one_letter_code
_entity_poly.pdbx_strand_id
1 'polypeptide(L)'
;KPKNIPGKAEKPKFENKRCFGQKFVITDRNKFRSVEVAIQSIYITFGLYTEHFLYKQARLNKLFGSNQLFQLLRGKLKNNKGKLIKSPPELLRMINDDSEKFSVKSASYHLYN
;
A
#
# COMPACT_ATOMS: atom_id res chain seq x y z
N LYS A 1 16.18 -0.62 18.01
CA LYS A 1 15.79 0.45 18.94
C LYS A 1 16.03 1.79 18.24
N PRO A 2 15.00 2.62 18.00
CA PRO A 2 15.18 3.96 17.48
C PRO A 2 16.08 4.78 18.42
N LYS A 3 17.01 5.54 17.83
CA LYS A 3 17.90 6.42 18.59
C LYS A 3 17.76 7.84 18.06
N ASN A 4 17.99 8.80 18.91
CA ASN A 4 18.14 10.19 18.50
C ASN A 4 19.31 10.34 17.54
N ILE A 5 19.10 11.04 16.42
CA ILE A 5 20.12 11.40 15.45
C ILE A 5 20.04 12.91 15.24
N PRO A 6 20.98 13.69 15.81
CA PRO A 6 20.99 15.15 15.70
C PRO A 6 20.88 15.61 14.23
N GLY A 7 20.03 16.60 13.96
CA GLY A 7 19.79 17.13 12.61
C GLY A 7 19.01 16.23 11.66
N LYS A 8 18.64 15.00 12.08
CA LYS A 8 17.87 14.07 11.23
C LYS A 8 16.63 13.53 11.92
N ALA A 9 16.73 13.06 13.14
CA ALA A 9 15.64 12.48 13.91
C ALA A 9 15.84 12.76 15.41
N GLU A 10 15.57 13.98 15.84
CA GLU A 10 15.86 14.42 17.20
C GLU A 10 14.95 13.80 18.26
N LYS A 11 13.70 13.46 17.91
CA LYS A 11 12.74 12.80 18.80
C LYS A 11 12.04 11.66 18.08
N PRO A 12 12.71 10.53 17.82
CA PRO A 12 12.10 9.42 17.10
C PRO A 12 10.99 8.78 17.96
N LYS A 13 9.89 8.43 17.29
CA LYS A 13 8.83 7.67 17.95
C LYS A 13 9.39 6.36 18.49
N PHE A 14 9.04 5.99 19.72
CA PHE A 14 9.56 4.83 20.45
C PHE A 14 11.07 4.86 20.69
N GLU A 15 11.64 6.03 20.95
CA GLU A 15 13.06 6.17 21.30
C GLU A 15 13.45 5.19 22.41
N ASN A 16 14.62 4.54 22.23
CA ASN A 16 15.19 3.52 23.11
C ASN A 16 14.34 2.27 23.39
N LYS A 17 13.12 2.18 22.87
CA LYS A 17 12.27 0.98 22.99
C LYS A 17 12.67 -0.08 21.96
N ARG A 18 12.60 -1.36 22.34
CA ARG A 18 12.77 -2.47 21.40
C ARG A 18 11.53 -2.55 20.51
N CYS A 19 11.70 -2.31 19.20
CA CYS A 19 10.64 -2.42 18.21
C CYS A 19 10.88 -3.69 17.39
N PHE A 20 9.79 -4.35 17.02
CA PHE A 20 9.76 -5.44 16.07
C PHE A 20 9.12 -4.93 14.78
N GLY A 21 9.47 -5.52 13.66
CA GLY A 21 8.97 -5.07 12.37
C GLY A 21 9.44 -5.98 11.23
N GLN A 22 9.11 -5.59 10.01
CA GLN A 22 9.51 -6.30 8.79
C GLN A 22 10.68 -5.55 8.14
N LYS A 23 11.62 -6.31 7.58
CA LYS A 23 12.69 -5.80 6.75
C LYS A 23 12.52 -6.36 5.34
N PHE A 24 12.31 -5.48 4.38
CA PHE A 24 12.27 -5.88 2.97
C PHE A 24 13.67 -5.84 2.37
N VAL A 25 14.05 -6.92 1.68
CA VAL A 25 15.30 -7.02 0.92
C VAL A 25 14.92 -7.23 -0.54
N ILE A 26 15.25 -6.25 -1.38
CA ILE A 26 14.99 -6.34 -2.83
C ILE A 26 16.15 -7.10 -3.45
N THR A 27 15.88 -8.31 -3.93
CA THR A 27 16.86 -9.18 -4.60
C THR A 27 16.91 -8.95 -6.11
N ASP A 28 15.81 -8.55 -6.72
CA ASP A 28 15.72 -8.23 -8.14
C ASP A 28 14.83 -6.98 -8.32
N ARG A 29 15.45 -5.87 -8.73
CA ARG A 29 14.74 -4.59 -8.92
C ARG A 29 13.76 -4.62 -10.08
N ASN A 30 14.03 -5.39 -11.13
CA ASN A 30 13.17 -5.45 -12.32
C ASN A 30 11.87 -6.20 -12.05
N LYS A 31 11.88 -7.14 -11.10
CA LYS A 31 10.71 -7.92 -10.67
C LYS A 31 10.00 -7.32 -9.45
N PHE A 32 10.59 -6.35 -8.79
CA PHE A 32 10.03 -5.79 -7.57
C PHE A 32 8.80 -4.92 -7.85
N ARG A 33 7.66 -5.35 -7.37
CA ARG A 33 6.36 -4.67 -7.45
C ARG A 33 6.05 -3.97 -6.12
N SER A 34 6.53 -2.75 -5.97
CA SER A 34 6.44 -2.01 -4.70
C SER A 34 5.01 -1.81 -4.20
N VAL A 35 4.07 -1.49 -5.09
CA VAL A 35 2.65 -1.31 -4.75
C VAL A 35 2.02 -2.61 -4.27
N GLU A 36 2.30 -3.73 -4.93
CA GLU A 36 1.79 -5.05 -4.53
C GLU A 36 2.30 -5.44 -3.14
N VAL A 37 3.60 -5.27 -2.91
CA VAL A 37 4.23 -5.56 -1.60
C VAL A 37 3.63 -4.68 -0.51
N ALA A 38 3.40 -3.40 -0.77
CA ALA A 38 2.81 -2.47 0.18
C ALA A 38 1.37 -2.88 0.55
N ILE A 39 0.52 -3.18 -0.44
CA ILE A 39 -0.87 -3.60 -0.23
C ILE A 39 -0.94 -4.90 0.58
N GLN A 40 -0.15 -5.91 0.19
CA GLN A 40 -0.11 -7.20 0.88
C GLN A 40 0.39 -7.05 2.32
N SER A 41 1.44 -6.27 2.54
CA SER A 41 2.00 -6.03 3.87
C SER A 41 1.00 -5.34 4.80
N ILE A 42 0.29 -4.32 4.32
CA ILE A 42 -0.74 -3.62 5.09
C ILE A 42 -1.89 -4.57 5.41
N TYR A 43 -2.36 -5.34 4.43
CA TYR A 43 -3.48 -6.27 4.60
C TYR A 43 -3.17 -7.37 5.61
N ILE A 44 -1.98 -8.00 5.51
CA ILE A 44 -1.53 -9.04 6.44
C ILE A 44 -1.37 -8.46 7.85
N THR A 45 -0.72 -7.30 7.97
CA THR A 45 -0.52 -6.65 9.28
C THR A 45 -1.84 -6.27 9.91
N PHE A 46 -2.79 -5.76 9.14
CA PHE A 46 -4.14 -5.47 9.60
C PHE A 46 -4.85 -6.74 10.10
N GLY A 47 -4.77 -7.85 9.35
CA GLY A 47 -5.39 -9.12 9.75
C GLY A 47 -4.80 -9.72 11.03
N LEU A 48 -3.47 -9.60 11.22
CA LEU A 48 -2.78 -10.13 12.40
C LEU A 48 -2.98 -9.27 13.66
N TYR A 49 -3.17 -7.95 13.49
CA TYR A 49 -3.20 -6.98 14.60
C TYR A 49 -4.42 -6.06 14.54
N THR A 50 -5.57 -6.58 14.19
CA THR A 50 -6.80 -5.80 13.93
C THR A 50 -7.12 -4.80 15.04
N GLU A 51 -6.99 -5.20 16.30
CA GLU A 51 -7.30 -4.34 17.45
C GLU A 51 -6.23 -3.29 17.75
N HIS A 52 -5.00 -3.52 17.31
CA HIS A 52 -3.84 -2.68 17.59
C HIS A 52 -3.35 -1.89 16.37
N PHE A 53 -3.89 -2.19 15.19
CA PHE A 53 -3.49 -1.54 13.93
C PHE A 53 -4.14 -0.17 13.78
N LEU A 54 -3.42 0.85 14.21
CA LEU A 54 -3.87 2.23 14.11
C LEU A 54 -3.44 2.86 12.79
N TYR A 55 -4.39 3.37 12.02
CA TYR A 55 -4.12 4.10 10.78
C TYR A 55 -5.04 5.32 10.63
N LYS A 56 -4.54 6.33 9.94
CA LYS A 56 -5.33 7.51 9.58
C LYS A 56 -5.84 7.33 8.16
N GLN A 57 -7.16 7.18 7.99
CA GLN A 57 -7.81 6.98 6.69
C GLN A 57 -7.37 8.01 5.65
N ALA A 58 -7.40 9.30 5.99
CA ALA A 58 -7.03 10.36 5.07
C ALA A 58 -5.58 10.22 4.56
N ARG A 59 -4.65 9.77 5.43
CA ARG A 59 -3.26 9.56 5.05
C ARG A 59 -3.10 8.32 4.16
N LEU A 60 -3.79 7.23 4.48
CA LEU A 60 -3.80 6.02 3.68
C LEU A 60 -4.33 6.30 2.28
N ASN A 61 -5.45 7.01 2.17
CA ASN A 61 -6.05 7.38 0.89
C ASN A 61 -5.13 8.29 0.06
N LYS A 62 -4.42 9.24 0.69
CA LYS A 62 -3.43 10.08 -0.01
C LYS A 62 -2.24 9.29 -0.54
N LEU A 63 -1.73 8.33 0.24
CA LEU A 63 -0.59 7.50 -0.18
C LEU A 63 -0.96 6.53 -1.31
N PHE A 64 -2.18 6.01 -1.28
CA PHE A 64 -2.66 5.05 -2.26
C PHE A 64 -3.31 5.72 -3.49
N GLY A 65 -3.66 7.00 -3.40
CA GLY A 65 -4.34 7.73 -4.47
C GLY A 65 -5.84 7.44 -4.58
N SER A 66 -6.38 6.56 -3.72
CA SER A 66 -7.80 6.22 -3.69
C SER A 66 -8.23 5.68 -2.33
N ASN A 67 -9.53 5.45 -2.14
CA ASN A 67 -10.07 4.84 -0.92
C ASN A 67 -10.22 3.30 -1.00
N GLN A 68 -9.79 2.70 -2.10
CA GLN A 68 -10.00 1.26 -2.38
C GLN A 68 -9.32 0.35 -1.33
N LEU A 69 -8.08 0.67 -0.95
CA LEU A 69 -7.38 -0.09 0.08
C LEU A 69 -8.11 0.00 1.44
N PHE A 70 -8.59 1.18 1.80
CA PHE A 70 -9.39 1.36 3.02
C PHE A 70 -10.69 0.54 2.97
N GLN A 71 -11.39 0.55 1.84
CA GLN A 71 -12.61 -0.25 1.66
C GLN A 71 -12.32 -1.75 1.70
N LEU A 72 -11.19 -2.21 1.14
CA LEU A 72 -10.75 -3.61 1.24
C LEU A 72 -10.54 -4.02 2.70
N LEU A 73 -9.80 -3.24 3.48
CA LEU A 73 -9.56 -3.52 4.90
C LEU A 73 -10.86 -3.60 5.70
N ARG A 74 -11.86 -2.81 5.33
CA ARG A 74 -13.20 -2.81 5.93
C ARG A 74 -14.14 -3.89 5.36
N GLY A 75 -13.72 -4.68 4.39
CA GLY A 75 -14.57 -5.66 3.71
C GLY A 75 -15.73 -5.05 2.92
N LYS A 76 -15.61 -3.80 2.48
CA LYS A 76 -16.66 -3.05 1.75
C LYS A 76 -16.32 -2.76 0.30
N LEU A 77 -15.13 -3.16 -0.17
CA LEU A 77 -14.73 -2.93 -1.56
C LEU A 77 -15.55 -3.78 -2.52
N LYS A 78 -16.09 -3.15 -3.54
CA LYS A 78 -16.81 -3.82 -4.65
C LYS A 78 -16.15 -3.50 -5.98
N ASN A 79 -16.20 -4.45 -6.92
CA ASN A 79 -15.78 -4.21 -8.30
C ASN A 79 -16.90 -3.48 -9.09
N ASN A 80 -16.61 -3.15 -10.35
CA ASN A 80 -17.55 -2.46 -11.26
C ASN A 80 -18.86 -3.23 -11.52
N LYS A 81 -18.91 -4.53 -11.22
CA LYS A 81 -20.10 -5.39 -11.32
C LYS A 81 -20.81 -5.57 -9.97
N GLY A 82 -20.43 -4.83 -8.93
CA GLY A 82 -21.02 -4.90 -7.60
C GLY A 82 -20.59 -6.09 -6.74
N LYS A 83 -19.70 -6.98 -7.24
CA LYS A 83 -19.17 -8.12 -6.49
C LYS A 83 -18.17 -7.65 -5.44
N LEU A 84 -18.30 -8.17 -4.22
CA LEU A 84 -17.40 -7.87 -3.11
C LEU A 84 -16.01 -8.41 -3.36
N ILE A 85 -14.99 -7.56 -3.21
CA ILE A 85 -13.58 -7.90 -3.26
C ILE A 85 -13.10 -8.18 -1.83
N LYS A 86 -12.51 -9.34 -1.62
CA LYS A 86 -12.14 -9.82 -0.28
C LYS A 86 -10.63 -10.00 -0.07
N SER A 87 -9.84 -9.88 -1.13
CA SER A 87 -8.40 -10.18 -1.04
C SER A 87 -7.53 -9.19 -1.81
N PRO A 88 -6.27 -9.00 -1.39
CA PRO A 88 -5.30 -8.17 -2.11
C PRO A 88 -5.11 -8.57 -3.59
N PRO A 89 -5.03 -9.85 -3.97
CA PRO A 89 -4.90 -10.23 -5.37
C PRO A 89 -6.07 -9.77 -6.25
N GLU A 90 -7.29 -9.77 -5.73
CA GLU A 90 -8.46 -9.28 -6.48
C GLU A 90 -8.40 -7.75 -6.66
N LEU A 91 -7.96 -7.00 -5.64
CA LEU A 91 -7.73 -5.57 -5.74
C LEU A 91 -6.62 -5.27 -6.76
N LEU A 92 -5.53 -6.00 -6.73
CA LEU A 92 -4.40 -5.81 -7.64
C LEU A 92 -4.80 -6.06 -9.11
N ARG A 93 -5.60 -7.08 -9.38
CA ARG A 93 -6.16 -7.32 -10.73
C ARG A 93 -6.97 -6.11 -11.21
N MET A 94 -7.85 -5.59 -10.36
CA MET A 94 -8.66 -4.42 -10.70
C MET A 94 -7.80 -3.19 -11.01
N ILE A 95 -6.73 -2.95 -10.24
CA ILE A 95 -5.79 -1.84 -10.46
C ILE A 95 -5.02 -2.03 -11.77
N ASN A 96 -4.57 -3.25 -12.06
CA ASN A 96 -3.83 -3.55 -13.29
C ASN A 96 -4.72 -3.37 -14.52
N ASP A 97 -5.97 -3.83 -14.49
CA ASP A 97 -6.95 -3.63 -15.57
C ASP A 97 -7.17 -2.13 -15.84
N ASP A 98 -7.27 -1.32 -14.80
CA ASP A 98 -7.44 0.14 -14.93
C ASP A 98 -6.15 0.80 -15.46
N SER A 99 -4.98 0.32 -15.05
CA SER A 99 -3.68 0.79 -15.53
C SER A 99 -3.47 0.48 -17.02
N GLU A 100 -3.85 -0.70 -17.48
CA GLU A 100 -3.79 -1.08 -18.89
C GLU A 100 -4.70 -0.21 -19.76
N LYS A 101 -5.94 0.01 -19.32
CA LYS A 101 -6.87 0.93 -20.01
C LYS A 101 -6.32 2.35 -20.09
N PHE A 102 -5.70 2.84 -19.00
CA PHE A 102 -5.07 4.14 -18.99
C PHE A 102 -3.87 4.20 -19.94
N SER A 103 -3.03 3.17 -19.97
CA SER A 103 -1.87 3.08 -20.85
C SER A 103 -2.29 3.19 -22.33
N VAL A 104 -3.33 2.46 -22.74
CA VAL A 104 -3.87 2.54 -24.11
C VAL A 104 -4.40 3.95 -24.39
N LYS A 105 -5.15 4.55 -23.46
CA LYS A 105 -5.69 5.90 -23.62
C LYS A 105 -4.60 6.96 -23.67
N SER A 106 -3.54 6.84 -22.86
CA SER A 106 -2.45 7.82 -22.78
C SER A 106 -1.47 7.74 -23.93
N ALA A 107 -1.39 6.62 -24.64
CA ALA A 107 -0.46 6.42 -25.75
C ALA A 107 -0.57 7.50 -26.84
N SER A 108 -1.78 8.00 -27.11
CA SER A 108 -2.01 9.10 -28.09
C SER A 108 -1.49 10.47 -27.63
N TYR A 109 -1.13 10.62 -26.36
CA TYR A 109 -0.61 11.88 -25.79
C TYR A 109 0.90 11.85 -25.54
N HIS A 110 1.57 10.72 -25.84
CA HIS A 110 3.02 10.64 -25.71
C HIS A 110 3.69 11.44 -26.81
N LEU A 111 4.42 12.51 -26.42
CA LEU A 111 5.15 13.39 -27.33
C LEU A 111 6.55 12.86 -27.66
N TYR A 112 7.05 11.89 -26.90
CA TYR A 112 8.37 11.28 -27.03
C TYR A 112 8.25 9.76 -26.98
N ASN A 113 8.95 9.11 -27.90
CA ASN A 113 9.12 7.63 -27.94
C ASN A 113 10.32 7.22 -27.12
#